data_e1e19d6c477999701a92fd12c0e40c72
#
_entry.id   e1e19d6c477999701a92fd12c0e40c72
#
_cell.length_a   1.000
_cell.length_b   1.000
_cell.length_c   1.000
_cell.angle_alpha   90.00
_cell.angle_beta   90.00
_cell.angle_gamma   90.00
#
_symmetry.space_group_name_H-M   'P 1'
#
loop_
_entity.id
_entity.type
_entity.pdbx_description
1 polymer ?
#
loop_
_entity_poly.entity_id
_entity_poly.type
_entity_poly.pdbx_seq_one_letter_code
_entity_poly.pdbx_strand_id
1 'polypeptide(L)'
;MNRVGQAKDLFLKYRRHRAILRPSLGRFVYHWMKGSTKVPYGPLKIHIEPTSFCNLRCPMCPQSVGANEHNGFMEMDLFQKIINEAKDFTTEANLFFRGESMMHKDIYEMIRVCEEAGIAAHINTNATLLRDEKIDQLLDARPSKLTISFDSGEPEEYEEMRKGAKFDHTLERVLQLLRAMKTRSGKRPYMVMQVIQLWNSGYAKGALPAVPQHFLDRFNGLPVDEWDTFWAHGWAGQMETSDFYTARPHGPKYFPCNWLWKSMAIYWDGKVPSCCADFAEDQIMGDLSTQSILDIWNSKEYQAIRQAHVDGNLEDYKLCRGCDAVWQDDGTAWSMFSSARGVITGESSLPVLQNGSHDVSKASSTE
;
A
#
# COMPACT_ATOMS: atom_id res chain seq x y z
N MET A 1 15.67 -13.25 17.15
CA MET A 1 15.01 -12.15 17.91
C MET A 1 13.84 -12.73 18.69
N ASN A 2 13.67 -12.34 19.96
CA ASN A 2 12.67 -12.92 20.88
C ASN A 2 11.27 -12.42 20.49
N ARG A 3 10.24 -13.33 20.51
CA ARG A 3 8.83 -13.06 20.16
C ARG A 3 8.23 -11.84 20.91
N VAL A 4 8.70 -11.58 22.12
CA VAL A 4 8.32 -10.41 22.93
C VAL A 4 8.88 -9.12 22.34
N GLY A 5 10.05 -9.13 21.71
CA GLY A 5 10.64 -7.98 21.03
C GLY A 5 9.83 -7.57 19.79
N GLN A 6 9.44 -8.54 18.95
CA GLN A 6 8.64 -8.27 17.74
C GLN A 6 7.24 -7.72 18.07
N ALA A 7 6.58 -8.28 19.12
CA ALA A 7 5.30 -7.76 19.58
C ALA A 7 5.43 -6.34 20.19
N LYS A 8 6.55 -6.08 20.88
CA LYS A 8 6.85 -4.77 21.45
C LYS A 8 7.17 -3.72 20.37
N ASP A 9 7.89 -4.11 19.32
CA ASP A 9 8.20 -3.24 18.18
C ASP A 9 6.94 -2.95 17.36
N LEU A 10 6.10 -3.96 17.12
CA LEU A 10 4.79 -3.79 16.50
C LEU A 10 3.90 -2.86 17.35
N PHE A 11 3.85 -3.08 18.66
CA PHE A 11 3.10 -2.24 19.58
C PHE A 11 3.64 -0.81 19.63
N LEU A 12 4.96 -0.60 19.60
CA LEU A 12 5.59 0.72 19.56
C LEU A 12 5.37 1.41 18.19
N LYS A 13 5.45 0.66 17.10
CA LYS A 13 5.15 1.13 15.73
C LYS A 13 3.70 1.64 15.66
N TYR A 14 2.75 0.94 16.25
CA TYR A 14 1.34 1.33 16.30
C TYR A 14 0.99 2.33 17.44
N ARG A 15 1.70 2.34 18.56
CA ARG A 15 1.44 3.27 19.69
C ARG A 15 1.66 4.74 19.34
N ARG A 16 2.53 5.05 18.38
CA ARG A 16 2.75 6.41 17.87
C ARG A 16 1.60 6.91 17.01
N HIS A 17 0.84 6.02 16.39
CA HIS A 17 -0.41 6.34 15.74
C HIS A 17 -1.55 6.09 16.74
N ARG A 18 -2.30 7.14 17.12
CA ARG A 18 -3.46 7.07 18.04
C ARG A 18 -4.52 6.00 17.68
N ALA A 19 -4.31 5.27 16.56
CA ALA A 19 -5.19 4.25 16.01
C ALA A 19 -5.34 2.99 16.88
N ILE A 20 -4.37 2.64 17.75
CA ILE A 20 -4.40 1.36 18.51
C ILE A 20 -5.50 1.31 19.57
N LEU A 21 -5.95 2.45 20.08
CA LEU A 21 -6.94 2.51 21.16
C LEU A 21 -8.38 2.71 20.65
N ARG A 22 -8.62 2.68 19.33
CA ARG A 22 -9.99 2.79 18.82
C ARG A 22 -10.67 1.41 18.83
N PRO A 23 -11.91 1.31 19.31
CA PRO A 23 -12.70 0.08 19.30
C PRO A 23 -12.84 -0.54 17.90
N SER A 24 -12.66 0.26 16.85
CA SER A 24 -12.72 -0.14 15.44
C SER A 24 -11.66 -1.20 15.04
N LEU A 25 -10.45 -1.15 15.61
CA LEU A 25 -9.42 -2.17 15.31
C LEU A 25 -9.82 -3.55 15.84
N GLY A 26 -10.35 -3.61 17.06
CA GLY A 26 -10.84 -4.86 17.64
C GLY A 26 -12.03 -5.43 16.86
N ARG A 27 -12.96 -4.57 16.41
CA ARG A 27 -14.07 -4.96 15.54
C ARG A 27 -13.58 -5.52 14.20
N PHE A 28 -12.63 -4.85 13.57
CA PHE A 28 -12.03 -5.33 12.32
C PHE A 28 -11.43 -6.74 12.51
N VAL A 29 -10.54 -6.94 13.49
CA VAL A 29 -9.90 -8.23 13.75
C VAL A 29 -10.94 -9.31 14.00
N TYR A 30 -11.95 -9.05 14.84
CA TYR A 30 -13.03 -9.99 15.11
C TYR A 30 -13.79 -10.41 13.87
N HIS A 31 -14.28 -9.43 13.06
CA HIS A 31 -15.09 -9.71 11.87
C HIS A 31 -14.29 -10.38 10.75
N TRP A 32 -13.01 -10.01 10.59
CA TRP A 32 -12.11 -10.65 9.63
C TRP A 32 -11.85 -12.11 10.02
N MET A 33 -11.52 -12.37 11.28
CA MET A 33 -11.29 -13.73 11.78
C MET A 33 -12.55 -14.60 11.72
N LYS A 34 -13.71 -14.02 12.03
CA LYS A 34 -15.01 -14.67 11.90
C LYS A 34 -15.40 -14.95 10.43
N GLY A 35 -14.81 -14.26 9.46
CA GLY A 35 -15.21 -14.34 8.06
C GLY A 35 -16.56 -13.64 7.77
N SER A 36 -16.87 -12.55 8.49
CA SER A 36 -18.12 -11.83 8.27
C SER A 36 -18.12 -11.14 6.92
N THR A 37 -19.10 -11.39 6.07
CA THR A 37 -19.20 -10.74 4.75
C THR A 37 -19.78 -9.33 4.86
N LYS A 38 -20.74 -9.12 5.75
CA LYS A 38 -21.28 -7.80 6.12
C LYS A 38 -20.67 -7.35 7.45
N VAL A 39 -20.17 -6.11 7.51
CA VAL A 39 -19.47 -5.59 8.69
C VAL A 39 -20.11 -4.30 9.22
N PRO A 40 -20.21 -4.10 10.56
CA PRO A 40 -20.87 -2.97 11.18
C PRO A 40 -19.93 -1.76 11.38
N TYR A 41 -18.99 -1.54 10.47
CA TYR A 41 -18.03 -0.43 10.49
C TYR A 41 -17.59 -0.10 9.06
N GLY A 42 -17.10 1.12 8.84
CA GLY A 42 -16.51 1.56 7.58
C GLY A 42 -15.03 1.22 7.47
N PRO A 43 -14.40 1.44 6.31
CA PRO A 43 -12.98 1.18 6.10
C PRO A 43 -12.13 2.02 7.07
N LEU A 44 -11.22 1.36 7.80
CA LEU A 44 -10.32 2.02 8.76
C LEU A 44 -9.23 2.82 8.06
N LYS A 45 -8.91 2.44 6.83
CA LYS A 45 -7.92 3.07 5.99
C LYS A 45 -8.46 3.22 4.57
N ILE A 46 -8.26 4.39 4.01
CA ILE A 46 -8.60 4.66 2.60
C ILE A 46 -7.33 4.98 1.82
N HIS A 47 -7.29 4.51 0.57
CA HIS A 47 -6.26 4.85 -0.39
C HIS A 47 -6.92 5.66 -1.49
N ILE A 48 -6.64 6.93 -1.51
CA ILE A 48 -7.19 7.86 -2.51
C ILE A 48 -6.11 8.13 -3.54
N GLU A 49 -6.49 8.09 -4.79
CA GLU A 49 -5.66 8.48 -5.92
C GLU A 49 -5.88 9.97 -6.23
N PRO A 50 -4.99 10.89 -5.82
CA PRO A 50 -5.14 12.30 -6.21
C PRO A 50 -5.03 12.47 -7.71
N THR A 51 -4.17 11.69 -8.34
CA THR A 51 -3.99 11.64 -9.79
C THR A 51 -3.41 10.30 -10.22
N SER A 52 -3.80 9.84 -11.40
CA SER A 52 -3.18 8.70 -12.06
C SER A 52 -1.95 9.06 -12.91
N PHE A 53 -1.66 10.35 -13.11
CA PHE A 53 -0.46 10.76 -13.81
C PHE A 53 0.81 10.57 -12.97
N CYS A 54 1.87 10.05 -13.60
CA CYS A 54 3.20 9.95 -13.01
C CYS A 54 4.23 10.48 -13.99
N ASN A 55 5.23 11.18 -13.47
CA ASN A 55 6.35 11.71 -14.26
C ASN A 55 7.48 10.70 -14.49
N LEU A 56 7.40 9.51 -13.90
CA LEU A 56 8.37 8.41 -14.08
C LEU A 56 7.73 7.22 -14.81
N ARG A 57 8.60 6.31 -15.29
CA ARG A 57 8.23 5.04 -15.95
C ARG A 57 9.05 3.88 -15.39
N CYS A 58 8.86 3.64 -14.08
CA CYS A 58 9.57 2.59 -13.34
C CYS A 58 9.21 1.20 -13.89
N PRO A 59 10.18 0.37 -14.30
CA PRO A 59 9.90 -0.92 -14.92
C PRO A 59 9.06 -1.89 -14.08
N MET A 60 9.14 -1.78 -12.73
CA MET A 60 8.37 -2.61 -11.80
C MET A 60 6.95 -2.08 -11.52
N CYS A 61 6.52 -1.01 -12.20
CA CYS A 61 5.20 -0.41 -12.00
C CYS A 61 4.28 -0.73 -13.18
N PRO A 62 3.03 -1.19 -12.96
CA PRO A 62 2.09 -1.50 -14.04
C PRO A 62 1.82 -0.32 -14.98
N GLN A 63 1.99 0.91 -14.51
CA GLN A 63 1.86 2.10 -15.33
C GLN A 63 2.89 2.17 -16.48
N SER A 64 4.06 1.53 -16.32
CA SER A 64 5.09 1.49 -17.37
C SER A 64 4.71 0.61 -18.55
N VAL A 65 3.82 -0.36 -18.34
CA VAL A 65 3.31 -1.27 -19.37
C VAL A 65 1.92 -0.89 -19.91
N GLY A 66 1.44 0.33 -19.56
CA GLY A 66 0.18 0.84 -20.08
C GLY A 66 -1.08 0.26 -19.45
N ALA A 67 -0.97 -0.31 -18.24
CA ALA A 67 -2.11 -0.87 -17.53
C ALA A 67 -3.19 0.17 -17.15
N ASN A 68 -2.94 1.44 -17.39
CA ASN A 68 -3.81 2.54 -17.01
C ASN A 68 -4.29 3.30 -18.26
N GLU A 69 -5.51 3.06 -18.72
CA GLU A 69 -6.08 3.71 -19.90
C GLU A 69 -6.71 5.08 -19.59
N HIS A 70 -7.25 5.24 -18.36
CA HIS A 70 -7.93 6.46 -17.93
C HIS A 70 -7.07 7.26 -16.97
N ASN A 71 -6.63 8.44 -17.40
CA ASN A 71 -5.80 9.32 -16.58
C ASN A 71 -6.53 10.62 -16.23
N GLY A 72 -6.36 11.07 -14.98
CA GLY A 72 -6.96 12.31 -14.54
C GLY A 72 -6.47 12.79 -13.18
N PHE A 73 -7.13 13.84 -12.71
CA PHE A 73 -6.93 14.43 -11.38
C PHE A 73 -8.24 14.44 -10.64
N MET A 74 -8.22 14.09 -9.36
CA MET A 74 -9.41 14.10 -8.52
C MET A 74 -9.87 15.54 -8.26
N GLU A 75 -11.13 15.83 -8.51
CA GLU A 75 -11.72 17.12 -8.19
C GLU A 75 -11.86 17.30 -6.67
N MET A 76 -11.61 18.51 -6.18
CA MET A 76 -11.64 18.80 -4.74
C MET A 76 -13.01 18.58 -4.10
N ASP A 77 -14.11 18.83 -4.83
CA ASP A 77 -15.48 18.59 -4.33
C ASP A 77 -15.70 17.10 -4.02
N LEU A 78 -15.25 16.22 -4.92
CA LEU A 78 -15.30 14.78 -4.71
C LEU A 78 -14.42 14.36 -3.52
N PHE A 79 -13.20 14.91 -3.43
CA PHE A 79 -12.29 14.64 -2.33
C PHE A 79 -12.90 15.05 -0.98
N GLN A 80 -13.46 16.25 -0.88
CA GLN A 80 -14.11 16.75 0.33
C GLN A 80 -15.31 15.88 0.72
N LYS A 81 -16.13 15.46 -0.26
CA LYS A 81 -17.23 14.51 -0.02
C LYS A 81 -16.71 13.23 0.62
N ILE A 82 -15.66 12.62 0.04
CA ILE A 82 -15.06 11.37 0.54
C ILE A 82 -14.57 11.56 1.98
N ILE A 83 -13.81 12.62 2.28
CA ILE A 83 -13.28 12.85 3.63
C ILE A 83 -14.39 13.13 4.64
N ASN A 84 -15.44 13.89 4.26
CA ASN A 84 -16.58 14.14 5.13
C ASN A 84 -17.34 12.88 5.48
N GLU A 85 -17.48 11.92 4.56
CA GLU A 85 -18.09 10.62 4.85
C GLU A 85 -17.18 9.72 5.69
N ALA A 86 -15.85 9.79 5.46
CA ALA A 86 -14.88 8.88 6.08
C ALA A 86 -14.50 9.25 7.52
N LYS A 87 -14.63 10.52 7.94
CA LYS A 87 -14.07 11.05 9.18
C LYS A 87 -14.49 10.34 10.46
N ASP A 88 -15.67 9.71 10.48
CA ASP A 88 -16.22 9.05 11.67
C ASP A 88 -15.64 7.64 11.90
N PHE A 89 -15.07 7.00 10.87
CA PHE A 89 -14.58 5.63 10.96
C PHE A 89 -13.16 5.43 10.42
N THR A 90 -12.69 6.27 9.49
CA THR A 90 -11.34 6.19 8.92
C THR A 90 -10.31 6.84 9.82
N THR A 91 -9.16 6.21 9.95
CA THR A 91 -8.04 6.70 10.79
C THR A 91 -6.86 7.19 9.98
N GLU A 92 -6.70 6.72 8.75
CA GLU A 92 -5.57 7.02 7.88
C GLU A 92 -6.03 7.11 6.42
N ALA A 93 -5.61 8.13 5.72
CA ALA A 93 -5.77 8.30 4.28
C ALA A 93 -4.40 8.27 3.61
N ASN A 94 -4.15 7.26 2.78
CA ASN A 94 -3.04 7.26 1.85
C ASN A 94 -3.43 8.10 0.63
N LEU A 95 -2.78 9.24 0.44
CA LEU A 95 -3.01 10.12 -0.70
C LEU A 95 -2.01 9.76 -1.82
N PHE A 96 -2.02 8.52 -2.22
CA PHE A 96 -1.25 7.96 -3.34
C PHE A 96 -1.82 6.62 -3.77
N PHE A 97 -1.74 6.31 -5.06
CA PHE A 97 -2.12 5.03 -5.61
C PHE A 97 -1.31 4.75 -6.89
N ARG A 98 -1.83 5.07 -8.09
CA ARG A 98 -1.20 4.76 -9.38
C ARG A 98 -0.21 5.83 -9.85
N GLY A 99 -0.42 7.09 -9.52
CA GLY A 99 0.33 8.24 -10.00
C GLY A 99 1.36 8.78 -9.00
N GLU A 100 1.91 9.94 -9.33
CA GLU A 100 2.74 10.75 -8.43
C GLU A 100 1.92 11.89 -7.84
N SER A 101 1.64 11.80 -6.53
CA SER A 101 0.74 12.73 -5.83
C SER A 101 1.18 14.19 -5.91
N MET A 102 2.50 14.45 -5.98
CA MET A 102 3.05 15.80 -6.07
C MET A 102 2.79 16.46 -7.44
N MET A 103 2.18 15.75 -8.41
CA MET A 103 1.68 16.34 -9.66
C MET A 103 0.31 17.01 -9.49
N HIS A 104 -0.46 16.66 -8.45
CA HIS A 104 -1.75 17.26 -8.21
C HIS A 104 -1.58 18.68 -7.66
N LYS A 105 -2.25 19.66 -8.28
CA LYS A 105 -2.12 21.08 -7.91
C LYS A 105 -2.58 21.37 -6.48
N ASP A 106 -3.60 20.67 -5.99
CA ASP A 106 -4.24 20.88 -4.70
C ASP A 106 -3.78 19.85 -3.63
N ILE A 107 -2.69 19.11 -3.84
CA ILE A 107 -2.24 18.03 -2.93
C ILE A 107 -2.03 18.54 -1.49
N TYR A 108 -1.52 19.74 -1.32
CA TYR A 108 -1.29 20.33 0.01
C TYR A 108 -2.59 20.66 0.74
N GLU A 109 -3.63 21.05 -0.02
CA GLU A 109 -4.97 21.25 0.53
C GLU A 109 -5.62 19.91 0.89
N MET A 110 -5.48 18.90 0.05
CA MET A 110 -5.94 17.52 0.38
C MET A 110 -5.34 17.01 1.67
N ILE A 111 -4.04 17.27 1.92
CA ILE A 111 -3.39 16.91 3.19
C ILE A 111 -4.06 17.65 4.36
N ARG A 112 -4.26 18.98 4.26
CA ARG A 112 -4.89 19.78 5.32
C ARG A 112 -6.29 19.31 5.63
N VAL A 113 -7.11 19.06 4.62
CA VAL A 113 -8.49 18.56 4.78
C VAL A 113 -8.53 17.24 5.53
N CYS A 114 -7.61 16.30 5.24
CA CYS A 114 -7.50 15.05 6.00
C CYS A 114 -7.12 15.29 7.48
N GLU A 115 -6.06 16.06 7.71
CA GLU A 115 -5.54 16.30 9.08
C GLU A 115 -6.56 17.07 9.94
N GLU A 116 -7.28 18.04 9.38
CA GLU A 116 -8.36 18.78 10.04
C GLU A 116 -9.57 17.89 10.37
N ALA A 117 -9.88 16.93 9.51
CA ALA A 117 -10.89 15.91 9.76
C ALA A 117 -10.45 14.85 10.81
N GLY A 118 -9.21 14.92 11.30
CA GLY A 118 -8.65 13.94 12.24
C GLY A 118 -8.25 12.62 11.61
N ILE A 119 -8.12 12.59 10.28
CA ILE A 119 -7.62 11.45 9.49
C ILE A 119 -6.14 11.70 9.19
N ALA A 120 -5.27 10.79 9.61
CA ALA A 120 -3.84 10.91 9.38
C ALA A 120 -3.50 10.82 7.87
N ALA A 121 -3.02 11.91 7.29
CA ALA A 121 -2.61 11.95 5.90
C ALA A 121 -1.24 11.31 5.71
N HIS A 122 -1.14 10.37 4.78
CA HIS A 122 0.10 9.73 4.37
C HIS A 122 0.37 10.01 2.90
N ILE A 123 1.51 10.63 2.61
CA ILE A 123 2.02 10.87 1.26
C ILE A 123 3.14 9.89 0.97
N ASN A 124 3.13 9.30 -0.23
CA ASN A 124 4.28 8.63 -0.83
C ASN A 124 4.65 9.35 -2.13
N THR A 125 5.93 9.67 -2.30
CA THR A 125 6.41 10.39 -3.49
C THR A 125 7.76 9.86 -3.96
N ASN A 126 7.99 9.95 -5.27
CA ASN A 126 9.31 9.67 -5.88
C ASN A 126 10.31 10.81 -5.66
N ALA A 127 9.92 11.89 -5.00
CA ALA A 127 10.69 13.07 -4.63
C ALA A 127 11.27 13.90 -5.79
N THR A 128 11.15 13.49 -7.03
CA THR A 128 11.76 14.21 -8.18
C THR A 128 11.16 15.60 -8.41
N LEU A 129 9.95 15.83 -7.91
CA LEU A 129 9.23 17.10 -8.03
C LEU A 129 9.39 18.01 -6.81
N LEU A 130 10.10 17.59 -5.78
CA LEU A 130 10.37 18.39 -4.60
C LEU A 130 11.35 19.52 -4.95
N ARG A 131 10.84 20.77 -4.98
CA ARG A 131 11.63 22.01 -5.08
C ARG A 131 11.45 22.76 -3.78
N ASP A 132 12.29 23.76 -3.52
CA ASP A 132 12.29 24.49 -2.25
C ASP A 132 10.89 24.99 -1.84
N GLU A 133 10.17 25.63 -2.77
CA GLU A 133 8.80 26.07 -2.55
C GLU A 133 7.83 24.93 -2.24
N LYS A 134 7.94 23.80 -2.95
CA LYS A 134 7.11 22.62 -2.71
C LYS A 134 7.43 21.93 -1.39
N ILE A 135 8.69 21.95 -0.97
CA ILE A 135 9.11 21.47 0.35
C ILE A 135 8.43 22.28 1.45
N ASP A 136 8.45 23.58 1.33
CA ASP A 136 7.80 24.47 2.30
C ASP A 136 6.29 24.22 2.37
N GLN A 137 5.61 24.18 1.22
CA GLN A 137 4.17 23.90 1.15
C GLN A 137 3.81 22.53 1.74
N LEU A 138 4.63 21.50 1.48
CA LEU A 138 4.43 20.16 2.02
C LEU A 138 4.56 20.14 3.54
N LEU A 139 5.59 20.79 4.08
CA LEU A 139 5.81 20.85 5.51
C LEU A 139 4.75 21.72 6.23
N ASP A 140 4.25 22.78 5.57
CA ASP A 140 3.16 23.61 6.08
C ASP A 140 1.81 22.90 6.05
N ALA A 141 1.59 21.98 5.11
CA ALA A 141 0.41 21.11 5.08
C ALA A 141 0.41 20.04 6.22
N ARG A 142 1.59 19.76 6.82
CA ARG A 142 1.78 18.90 8.01
C ARG A 142 1.24 17.48 7.87
N PRO A 143 1.58 16.72 6.81
CA PRO A 143 1.15 15.34 6.71
C PRO A 143 1.60 14.54 7.94
N SER A 144 0.80 13.61 8.40
CA SER A 144 1.15 12.74 9.53
C SER A 144 2.29 11.80 9.18
N LYS A 145 2.37 11.34 7.92
CA LYS A 145 3.42 10.43 7.42
C LYS A 145 3.86 10.83 6.03
N LEU A 146 5.16 10.78 5.79
CA LEU A 146 5.77 11.00 4.49
C LEU A 146 6.70 9.83 4.16
N THR A 147 6.48 9.22 3.01
CA THR A 147 7.34 8.16 2.48
C THR A 147 8.01 8.66 1.21
N ILE A 148 9.31 8.48 1.13
CA ILE A 148 10.10 8.71 -0.08
C ILE A 148 10.49 7.37 -0.66
N SER A 149 10.12 7.14 -1.92
CA SER A 149 10.55 5.97 -2.66
C SER A 149 11.93 6.20 -3.29
N PHE A 150 12.97 5.54 -2.72
CA PHE A 150 14.35 5.70 -3.16
C PHE A 150 15.05 4.33 -3.15
N ASP A 151 15.06 3.62 -4.26
CA ASP A 151 15.26 2.17 -4.29
C ASP A 151 16.71 1.70 -4.26
N SER A 152 17.69 2.55 -4.56
CA SER A 152 19.11 2.19 -4.50
C SER A 152 19.99 3.34 -4.04
N GLY A 153 21.14 3.00 -3.43
CA GLY A 153 22.22 3.91 -3.12
C GLY A 153 23.21 4.10 -4.27
N GLU A 154 23.07 3.32 -5.34
CA GLU A 154 23.95 3.35 -6.50
C GLU A 154 23.25 4.11 -7.66
N PRO A 155 23.91 5.13 -8.25
CA PRO A 155 23.28 6.00 -9.25
C PRO A 155 22.71 5.26 -10.46
N GLU A 156 23.46 4.34 -11.03
CA GLU A 156 23.06 3.58 -12.21
C GLU A 156 21.85 2.70 -11.93
N GLU A 157 21.87 1.96 -10.83
CA GLU A 157 20.78 1.09 -10.40
C GLU A 157 19.52 1.90 -10.09
N TYR A 158 19.67 3.04 -9.39
CA TYR A 158 18.54 3.92 -9.09
C TYR A 158 17.89 4.46 -10.37
N GLU A 159 18.67 4.94 -11.34
CA GLU A 159 18.16 5.51 -12.59
C GLU A 159 17.52 4.46 -13.50
N GLU A 160 17.99 3.20 -13.42
CA GLU A 160 17.37 2.07 -14.09
C GLU A 160 16.02 1.71 -13.47
N MET A 161 15.95 1.64 -12.13
CA MET A 161 14.71 1.33 -11.40
C MET A 161 13.70 2.47 -11.42
N ARG A 162 14.15 3.72 -11.40
CA ARG A 162 13.33 4.94 -11.41
C ARG A 162 13.45 5.69 -12.74
N LYS A 163 13.14 4.99 -13.84
CA LYS A 163 13.31 5.51 -15.19
C LYS A 163 12.68 6.88 -15.39
N GLY A 164 13.49 7.87 -15.69
CA GLY A 164 13.12 9.28 -15.79
C GLY A 164 13.59 10.15 -14.62
N ALA A 165 14.04 9.55 -13.50
CA ALA A 165 14.69 10.25 -12.41
C ALA A 165 16.20 10.39 -12.67
N LYS A 166 16.84 11.34 -11.92
CA LYS A 166 18.29 11.50 -11.83
C LYS A 166 18.72 11.37 -10.37
N PHE A 167 19.63 10.46 -10.09
CA PHE A 167 20.05 10.10 -8.74
C PHE A 167 20.51 11.32 -7.92
N ASP A 168 21.53 12.02 -8.36
CA ASP A 168 22.10 13.15 -7.62
C ASP A 168 21.08 14.28 -7.39
N HIS A 169 20.28 14.55 -8.42
CA HIS A 169 19.24 15.57 -8.33
C HIS A 169 18.14 15.20 -7.32
N THR A 170 17.68 13.93 -7.35
CA THR A 170 16.64 13.48 -6.43
C THR A 170 17.17 13.36 -5.00
N LEU A 171 18.39 12.85 -4.83
CA LEU A 171 19.04 12.76 -3.53
C LEU A 171 19.18 14.14 -2.88
N GLU A 172 19.66 15.16 -3.63
CA GLU A 172 19.78 16.51 -3.09
C GLU A 172 18.41 17.07 -2.66
N ARG A 173 17.32 16.83 -3.41
CA ARG A 173 15.95 17.22 -3.01
C ARG A 173 15.50 16.55 -1.71
N VAL A 174 15.80 15.26 -1.55
CA VAL A 174 15.51 14.52 -0.32
C VAL A 174 16.31 15.09 0.86
N LEU A 175 17.60 15.35 0.67
CA LEU A 175 18.44 15.94 1.71
C LEU A 175 17.98 17.35 2.09
N GLN A 176 17.57 18.18 1.14
CA GLN A 176 16.98 19.52 1.38
C GLN A 176 15.71 19.41 2.24
N LEU A 177 14.78 18.50 1.87
CA LEU A 177 13.59 18.24 2.66
C LEU A 177 13.94 17.84 4.10
N LEU A 178 14.85 16.91 4.29
CA LEU A 178 15.25 16.44 5.62
C LEU A 178 15.94 17.53 6.47
N ARG A 179 16.77 18.38 5.84
CA ARG A 179 17.36 19.56 6.51
C ARG A 179 16.28 20.56 6.93
N ALA A 180 15.31 20.83 6.05
CA ALA A 180 14.17 21.69 6.37
C ALA A 180 13.33 21.13 7.52
N MET A 181 13.07 19.80 7.53
CA MET A 181 12.38 19.12 8.65
C MET A 181 13.15 19.21 9.96
N LYS A 182 14.49 19.18 9.93
CA LYS A 182 15.33 19.26 11.12
C LYS A 182 15.33 20.65 11.76
N THR A 183 15.23 21.70 10.95
CA THR A 183 15.33 23.10 11.41
C THR A 183 13.97 23.70 11.77
N ARG A 184 12.87 23.21 11.21
CA ARG A 184 11.53 23.71 11.51
C ARG A 184 11.07 23.30 12.91
N SER A 185 10.46 24.25 13.63
CA SER A 185 9.79 23.99 14.91
C SER A 185 8.44 23.30 14.70
N GLY A 186 7.99 22.52 15.69
CA GLY A 186 6.67 21.90 15.70
C GLY A 186 6.66 20.43 15.31
N LYS A 187 5.46 19.89 15.08
CA LYS A 187 5.28 18.47 14.67
C LYS A 187 5.70 18.29 13.22
N ARG A 188 6.66 17.41 12.98
CA ARG A 188 7.06 16.97 11.65
C ARG A 188 6.37 15.65 11.26
N PRO A 189 6.27 15.31 9.98
CA PRO A 189 5.80 13.99 9.55
C PRO A 189 6.71 12.87 10.07
N TYR A 190 6.12 11.67 10.27
CA TYR A 190 6.89 10.43 10.41
C TYR A 190 7.51 10.11 9.07
N MET A 191 8.85 10.11 9.00
CA MET A 191 9.60 10.04 7.75
C MET A 191 10.09 8.63 7.47
N VAL A 192 9.68 8.09 6.33
CA VAL A 192 10.07 6.76 5.87
C VAL A 192 10.85 6.87 4.56
N MET A 193 12.02 6.25 4.53
CA MET A 193 12.72 5.95 3.29
C MET A 193 12.36 4.54 2.85
N GLN A 194 11.72 4.42 1.69
CA GLN A 194 11.23 3.16 1.16
C GLN A 194 12.16 2.67 0.06
N VAL A 195 12.61 1.42 0.18
CA VAL A 195 13.54 0.77 -0.74
C VAL A 195 12.90 -0.52 -1.27
N ILE A 196 12.54 -0.52 -2.55
CA ILE A 196 12.05 -1.73 -3.22
C ILE A 196 13.25 -2.49 -3.76
N GLN A 197 13.33 -3.78 -3.43
CA GLN A 197 14.36 -4.67 -3.93
C GLN A 197 13.78 -5.58 -5.02
N LEU A 198 14.51 -5.75 -6.10
CA LEU A 198 14.14 -6.68 -7.16
C LEU A 198 14.55 -8.09 -6.75
N TRP A 199 13.62 -9.04 -6.90
CA TRP A 199 13.92 -10.44 -6.65
C TRP A 199 14.82 -10.98 -7.76
N ASN A 200 15.93 -11.61 -7.39
CA ASN A 200 16.68 -12.46 -8.28
C ASN A 200 16.94 -13.83 -7.61
N SER A 201 17.15 -14.87 -8.41
CA SER A 201 17.30 -16.24 -7.94
C SER A 201 18.55 -16.50 -7.08
N GLY A 202 19.45 -15.52 -6.95
CA GLY A 202 20.67 -15.62 -6.14
C GLY A 202 20.49 -15.28 -4.66
N TYR A 203 19.35 -14.72 -4.27
CA TYR A 203 19.08 -14.43 -2.86
C TYR A 203 18.46 -15.63 -2.14
N ALA A 204 18.99 -15.94 -0.95
CA ALA A 204 18.39 -16.94 -0.08
C ALA A 204 16.96 -16.55 0.30
N LYS A 205 16.03 -17.52 0.37
CA LYS A 205 14.64 -17.28 0.79
C LYS A 205 14.59 -16.45 2.07
N GLY A 206 13.98 -15.28 2.00
CA GLY A 206 13.67 -14.44 3.15
C GLY A 206 14.70 -13.39 3.55
N ALA A 207 15.88 -13.33 2.95
CA ALA A 207 16.86 -12.28 3.24
C ALA A 207 16.69 -11.11 2.26
N LEU A 208 16.22 -9.95 2.76
CA LEU A 208 16.29 -8.69 2.02
C LEU A 208 17.72 -8.18 2.05
N PRO A 209 18.26 -7.67 0.91
CA PRO A 209 19.54 -6.99 0.91
C PRO A 209 19.53 -5.82 1.91
N ALA A 210 20.62 -5.65 2.61
CA ALA A 210 20.81 -4.45 3.45
C ALA A 210 21.01 -3.23 2.56
N VAL A 211 20.42 -2.10 2.97
CA VAL A 211 20.76 -0.81 2.34
C VAL A 211 22.26 -0.52 2.58
N PRO A 212 23.04 -0.20 1.53
CA PRO A 212 24.49 0.00 1.66
C PRO A 212 24.83 1.06 2.71
N GLN A 213 25.84 0.78 3.57
CA GLN A 213 26.19 1.67 4.67
C GLN A 213 26.63 3.06 4.19
N HIS A 214 27.42 3.14 3.11
CA HIS A 214 27.84 4.42 2.54
C HIS A 214 26.67 5.31 2.08
N PHE A 215 25.54 4.68 1.69
CA PHE A 215 24.33 5.42 1.37
C PHE A 215 23.61 5.87 2.64
N LEU A 216 23.49 5.02 3.65
CA LEU A 216 22.91 5.37 4.96
C LEU A 216 23.68 6.53 5.62
N ASP A 217 25.00 6.58 5.47
CA ASP A 217 25.85 7.62 6.03
C ASP A 217 25.52 9.03 5.52
N ARG A 218 24.95 9.15 4.32
CA ARG A 218 24.47 10.43 3.76
C ARG A 218 23.32 11.04 4.56
N PHE A 219 22.62 10.24 5.34
CA PHE A 219 21.46 10.62 6.14
C PHE A 219 21.77 10.77 7.63
N ASN A 220 23.04 10.62 8.03
CA ASN A 220 23.46 10.72 9.42
C ASN A 220 23.05 12.06 10.04
N GLY A 221 22.33 11.99 11.17
CA GLY A 221 21.86 13.16 11.90
C GLY A 221 20.66 13.88 11.25
N LEU A 222 20.10 13.35 10.17
CA LEU A 222 18.86 13.81 9.54
C LEU A 222 17.64 13.01 10.07
N PRO A 223 16.43 13.58 10.05
CA PRO A 223 15.24 13.00 10.68
C PRO A 223 14.58 11.91 9.82
N VAL A 224 15.25 10.80 9.58
CA VAL A 224 14.68 9.58 9.02
C VAL A 224 14.26 8.69 10.18
N ASP A 225 12.95 8.34 10.25
CA ASP A 225 12.40 7.51 11.33
C ASP A 225 12.44 6.02 11.02
N GLU A 226 12.36 5.65 9.73
CA GLU A 226 12.26 4.26 9.30
C GLU A 226 12.88 4.07 7.91
N TRP A 227 13.63 2.97 7.74
CA TRP A 227 13.97 2.42 6.43
C TRP A 227 13.09 1.20 6.19
N ASP A 228 12.17 1.29 5.24
CA ASP A 228 11.22 0.24 4.90
C ASP A 228 11.67 -0.47 3.62
N THR A 229 12.19 -1.68 3.76
CA THR A 229 12.73 -2.45 2.63
C THR A 229 11.86 -3.66 2.39
N PHE A 230 11.45 -3.89 1.13
CA PHE A 230 10.66 -5.04 0.75
C PHE A 230 10.94 -5.48 -0.70
N TRP A 231 10.56 -6.71 -0.99
CA TRP A 231 10.65 -7.24 -2.35
C TRP A 231 9.57 -6.63 -3.25
N ALA A 232 9.95 -6.34 -4.48
CA ALA A 232 8.97 -6.03 -5.52
C ALA A 232 7.98 -7.21 -5.66
N HIS A 233 6.71 -6.88 -5.82
CA HIS A 233 5.63 -7.86 -5.97
C HIS A 233 5.02 -7.79 -7.37
N GLY A 234 4.34 -8.87 -7.81
CA GLY A 234 3.77 -9.00 -9.16
C GLY A 234 2.50 -8.22 -9.41
N TRP A 235 2.11 -7.29 -8.52
CA TRP A 235 0.87 -6.51 -8.64
C TRP A 235 -0.36 -7.40 -8.92
N ALA A 236 -0.50 -8.45 -8.12
CA ALA A 236 -1.57 -9.44 -8.28
C ALA A 236 -1.57 -10.11 -9.68
N GLY A 237 -0.41 -10.34 -10.25
CA GLY A 237 -0.24 -10.98 -11.55
C GLY A 237 -0.39 -10.04 -12.76
N GLN A 238 -0.48 -8.71 -12.56
CA GLN A 238 -0.56 -7.74 -13.65
C GLN A 238 0.81 -7.41 -14.26
N MET A 239 1.91 -7.75 -13.58
CA MET A 239 3.26 -7.60 -14.08
C MET A 239 3.83 -8.97 -14.44
N GLU A 240 4.19 -9.14 -15.71
CA GLU A 240 4.89 -10.33 -16.16
C GLU A 240 6.35 -10.31 -15.69
N THR A 241 6.90 -11.50 -15.42
CA THR A 241 8.32 -11.67 -15.17
C THR A 241 9.12 -11.29 -16.42
N SER A 242 10.13 -10.44 -16.25
CA SER A 242 11.06 -10.04 -17.30
C SER A 242 12.50 -10.23 -16.82
N ASP A 243 13.47 -10.04 -17.70
CA ASP A 243 14.90 -10.08 -17.34
C ASP A 243 15.26 -9.03 -16.30
N PHE A 244 14.52 -7.92 -16.27
CA PHE A 244 14.68 -6.84 -15.30
C PHE A 244 13.92 -7.09 -13.99
N TYR A 245 12.78 -7.80 -14.03
CA TYR A 245 11.88 -7.96 -12.92
C TYR A 245 11.38 -9.40 -12.79
N THR A 246 11.53 -9.97 -11.61
CA THR A 246 10.94 -11.27 -11.25
C THR A 246 10.14 -11.10 -9.97
N ALA A 247 8.88 -11.51 -10.00
CA ALA A 247 8.05 -11.52 -8.81
C ALA A 247 8.54 -12.61 -7.82
N ARG A 248 8.49 -12.31 -6.53
CA ARG A 248 8.79 -13.30 -5.50
C ARG A 248 7.82 -14.49 -5.62
N PRO A 249 8.30 -15.74 -5.54
CA PRO A 249 7.44 -16.92 -5.53
C PRO A 249 6.42 -16.88 -4.36
N HIS A 250 5.21 -17.35 -4.63
CA HIS A 250 4.16 -17.43 -3.61
C HIS A 250 4.50 -18.45 -2.51
N GLY A 251 4.06 -18.16 -1.29
CA GLY A 251 4.09 -19.14 -0.21
C GLY A 251 3.08 -20.26 -0.40
N PRO A 252 3.21 -21.39 0.32
CA PRO A 252 2.36 -22.56 0.15
C PRO A 252 1.00 -22.46 0.85
N LYS A 253 0.80 -21.50 1.75
CA LYS A 253 -0.40 -21.40 2.60
C LYS A 253 -1.30 -20.26 2.23
N TYR A 254 -2.55 -20.59 1.97
CA TYR A 254 -3.61 -19.61 1.73
C TYR A 254 -3.99 -18.84 3.01
N PHE A 255 -4.25 -17.55 2.84
CA PHE A 255 -4.64 -16.66 3.91
C PHE A 255 -5.66 -15.64 3.40
N PRO A 256 -6.86 -15.49 3.99
CA PRO A 256 -7.84 -14.52 3.55
C PRO A 256 -7.28 -13.10 3.61
N CYS A 257 -7.37 -12.36 2.52
CA CYS A 257 -6.85 -10.99 2.43
C CYS A 257 -7.55 -10.07 3.44
N ASN A 258 -6.79 -9.50 4.36
CA ASN A 258 -7.33 -8.57 5.35
C ASN A 258 -7.74 -7.21 4.77
N TRP A 259 -7.26 -6.88 3.57
CA TRP A 259 -7.59 -5.64 2.88
C TRP A 259 -9.10 -5.42 2.81
N LEU A 260 -9.85 -6.43 2.39
CA LEU A 260 -11.29 -6.39 2.19
C LEU A 260 -12.11 -6.10 3.45
N TRP A 261 -11.54 -6.23 4.64
CA TRP A 261 -12.17 -5.92 5.92
C TRP A 261 -11.60 -4.65 6.58
N LYS A 262 -10.53 -4.07 6.02
CA LYS A 262 -9.82 -2.96 6.65
C LYS A 262 -9.72 -1.73 5.78
N SER A 263 -9.52 -1.90 4.47
CA SER A 263 -9.10 -0.83 3.57
C SER A 263 -10.00 -0.72 2.33
N MET A 264 -10.14 0.49 1.81
CA MET A 264 -10.81 0.78 0.54
C MET A 264 -9.86 1.60 -0.34
N ALA A 265 -9.77 1.28 -1.63
CA ALA A 265 -9.11 2.13 -2.62
C ALA A 265 -10.15 2.94 -3.41
N ILE A 266 -9.76 4.12 -3.86
CA ILE A 266 -10.62 5.07 -4.56
C ILE A 266 -9.78 5.71 -5.66
N TYR A 267 -10.21 5.59 -6.90
CA TYR A 267 -9.58 6.23 -8.04
C TYR A 267 -9.90 7.73 -8.11
N TRP A 268 -9.15 8.44 -8.93
CA TRP A 268 -9.31 9.89 -9.12
C TRP A 268 -10.72 10.30 -9.59
N ASP A 269 -11.45 9.43 -10.28
CA ASP A 269 -12.82 9.64 -10.77
C ASP A 269 -13.93 9.21 -9.78
N GLY A 270 -13.54 8.67 -8.62
CA GLY A 270 -14.48 8.21 -7.59
C GLY A 270 -14.85 6.73 -7.67
N LYS A 271 -14.45 6.01 -8.71
CA LYS A 271 -14.66 4.57 -8.77
C LYS A 271 -13.86 3.88 -7.66
N VAL A 272 -14.41 2.81 -7.14
CA VAL A 272 -13.86 2.02 -6.04
C VAL A 272 -13.45 0.66 -6.56
N PRO A 273 -12.14 0.38 -6.71
CA PRO A 273 -11.67 -0.96 -7.06
C PRO A 273 -11.73 -1.90 -5.85
N SER A 274 -11.63 -3.20 -6.11
CA SER A 274 -11.59 -4.22 -5.05
C SER A 274 -10.38 -4.07 -4.11
N CYS A 275 -9.24 -3.63 -4.62
CA CYS A 275 -8.02 -3.39 -3.82
C CYS A 275 -7.05 -2.42 -4.51
N CYS A 276 -5.97 -2.06 -3.79
CA CYS A 276 -4.93 -1.17 -4.31
C CYS A 276 -3.97 -1.82 -5.33
N ALA A 277 -4.15 -3.08 -5.66
CA ALA A 277 -3.39 -3.73 -6.74
C ALA A 277 -4.11 -3.67 -8.09
N ASP A 278 -5.37 -3.24 -8.14
CA ASP A 278 -6.13 -3.13 -9.38
C ASP A 278 -5.71 -1.87 -10.16
N PHE A 279 -4.76 -2.03 -11.06
CA PHE A 279 -4.32 -0.94 -11.95
C PHE A 279 -5.13 -0.86 -13.24
N ALA A 280 -5.68 -1.99 -13.68
CA ALA A 280 -6.40 -2.11 -14.95
C ALA A 280 -7.91 -1.82 -14.84
N GLU A 281 -8.39 -1.45 -13.64
CA GLU A 281 -9.83 -1.23 -13.36
C GLU A 281 -10.71 -2.48 -13.63
N ASP A 282 -10.13 -3.68 -13.40
CA ASP A 282 -10.75 -4.98 -13.69
C ASP A 282 -11.93 -5.29 -12.76
N GLN A 283 -11.90 -4.79 -11.50
CA GLN A 283 -12.90 -5.14 -10.47
C GLN A 283 -13.43 -3.90 -9.73
N ILE A 284 -14.43 -3.25 -10.32
CA ILE A 284 -15.07 -2.06 -9.73
C ILE A 284 -16.21 -2.49 -8.80
N MET A 285 -16.18 -2.04 -7.55
CA MET A 285 -17.13 -2.33 -6.48
C MET A 285 -18.23 -1.28 -6.34
N GLY A 286 -18.03 -0.10 -6.91
CA GLY A 286 -18.99 1.00 -6.87
C GLY A 286 -18.37 2.32 -7.30
N ASP A 287 -19.16 3.40 -7.18
CA ASP A 287 -18.79 4.75 -7.61
C ASP A 287 -19.24 5.78 -6.57
N LEU A 288 -18.28 6.44 -5.95
CA LEU A 288 -18.51 7.46 -4.92
C LEU A 288 -19.07 8.78 -5.47
N SER A 289 -19.14 8.96 -6.78
CA SER A 289 -19.87 10.08 -7.35
C SER A 289 -21.39 9.97 -7.10
N THR A 290 -21.91 8.74 -6.99
CA THR A 290 -23.35 8.43 -6.86
C THR A 290 -23.72 7.65 -5.59
N GLN A 291 -22.75 7.00 -4.94
CA GLN A 291 -22.97 6.14 -3.77
C GLN A 291 -22.24 6.68 -2.55
N SER A 292 -22.60 6.21 -1.35
CA SER A 292 -21.81 6.46 -0.12
C SER A 292 -20.74 5.40 0.09
N ILE A 293 -19.70 5.74 0.89
CA ILE A 293 -18.66 4.79 1.29
C ILE A 293 -19.26 3.54 1.95
N LEU A 294 -20.22 3.71 2.85
CA LEU A 294 -20.82 2.59 3.60
C LEU A 294 -21.71 1.70 2.74
N ASP A 295 -22.41 2.28 1.74
CA ASP A 295 -23.20 1.49 0.79
C ASP A 295 -22.30 0.59 -0.05
N ILE A 296 -21.20 1.15 -0.60
CA ILE A 296 -20.23 0.37 -1.36
C ILE A 296 -19.54 -0.67 -0.45
N TRP A 297 -19.12 -0.28 0.76
CA TRP A 297 -18.39 -1.14 1.70
C TRP A 297 -19.13 -2.40 2.11
N ASN A 298 -20.46 -2.36 2.07
CA ASN A 298 -21.36 -3.49 2.35
C ASN A 298 -22.25 -3.87 1.16
N SER A 299 -21.87 -3.47 -0.05
CA SER A 299 -22.56 -3.86 -1.29
C SER A 299 -22.52 -5.38 -1.48
N LYS A 300 -23.33 -5.88 -2.42
CA LYS A 300 -23.34 -7.31 -2.77
C LYS A 300 -21.99 -7.75 -3.33
N GLU A 301 -21.34 -6.90 -4.07
CA GLU A 301 -20.02 -7.11 -4.67
C GLU A 301 -18.95 -7.29 -3.59
N TYR A 302 -18.91 -6.39 -2.57
CA TYR A 302 -18.00 -6.52 -1.43
C TYR A 302 -18.30 -7.75 -0.57
N GLN A 303 -19.58 -8.09 -0.39
CA GLN A 303 -19.96 -9.29 0.35
C GLN A 303 -19.54 -10.57 -0.41
N ALA A 304 -19.73 -10.60 -1.74
CA ALA A 304 -19.37 -11.74 -2.58
C ALA A 304 -17.85 -11.99 -2.57
N ILE A 305 -17.00 -10.96 -2.75
CA ILE A 305 -15.56 -11.14 -2.71
C ILE A 305 -15.06 -11.53 -1.31
N ARG A 306 -15.66 -11.00 -0.23
CA ARG A 306 -15.33 -11.44 1.14
C ARG A 306 -15.68 -12.92 1.33
N GLN A 307 -16.86 -13.36 0.83
CA GLN A 307 -17.27 -14.77 0.91
C GLN A 307 -16.31 -15.66 0.14
N ALA A 308 -15.90 -15.27 -1.07
CA ALA A 308 -14.93 -16.01 -1.86
C ALA A 308 -13.59 -16.18 -1.10
N HIS A 309 -13.15 -15.14 -0.38
CA HIS A 309 -11.97 -15.22 0.48
C HIS A 309 -12.16 -16.09 1.71
N VAL A 310 -13.35 -16.14 2.29
CA VAL A 310 -13.67 -17.04 3.41
C VAL A 310 -13.65 -18.50 2.96
N ASP A 311 -14.22 -18.78 1.79
CA ASP A 311 -14.32 -20.12 1.21
C ASP A 311 -13.01 -20.56 0.55
N GLY A 312 -12.08 -19.60 0.29
CA GLY A 312 -10.85 -19.86 -0.46
C GLY A 312 -11.08 -20.09 -1.96
N ASN A 313 -12.27 -19.79 -2.47
CA ASN A 313 -12.60 -19.92 -3.90
C ASN A 313 -12.43 -18.57 -4.60
N LEU A 314 -11.30 -18.37 -5.27
CA LEU A 314 -10.93 -17.12 -5.94
C LEU A 314 -10.99 -17.21 -7.47
N GLU A 315 -11.61 -18.23 -8.05
CA GLU A 315 -11.63 -18.47 -9.51
C GLU A 315 -12.22 -17.29 -10.28
N ASP A 316 -13.29 -16.69 -9.78
CA ASP A 316 -13.95 -15.53 -10.39
C ASP A 316 -13.23 -14.19 -10.14
N TYR A 317 -12.16 -14.20 -9.34
CA TYR A 317 -11.43 -13.01 -8.92
C TYR A 317 -9.98 -13.05 -9.42
N LYS A 318 -9.79 -12.71 -10.71
CA LYS A 318 -8.50 -12.77 -11.41
C LYS A 318 -7.34 -12.14 -10.62
N LEU A 319 -7.55 -10.95 -10.07
CA LEU A 319 -6.53 -10.24 -9.27
C LEU A 319 -6.19 -11.01 -7.99
N CYS A 320 -7.19 -11.53 -7.27
CA CYS A 320 -6.96 -12.24 -6.03
C CYS A 320 -6.29 -13.59 -6.26
N ARG A 321 -6.62 -14.28 -7.37
CA ARG A 321 -6.02 -15.56 -7.75
C ARG A 321 -4.52 -15.44 -8.00
N GLY A 322 -4.07 -14.35 -8.64
CA GLY A 322 -2.65 -14.06 -8.92
C GLY A 322 -1.91 -13.30 -7.81
N CYS A 323 -2.55 -13.06 -6.66
CA CYS A 323 -2.01 -12.19 -5.63
C CYS A 323 -1.12 -12.92 -4.63
N ASP A 324 0.11 -12.46 -4.45
CA ASP A 324 1.08 -12.96 -3.46
C ASP A 324 0.68 -12.63 -2.00
N ALA A 325 -0.18 -11.63 -1.78
CA ALA A 325 -0.62 -11.25 -0.44
C ALA A 325 -1.51 -12.32 0.24
N VAL A 326 -2.18 -13.19 -0.52
CA VAL A 326 -3.03 -14.27 0.01
C VAL A 326 -2.28 -15.58 0.22
N TRP A 327 -1.01 -15.67 -0.23
CA TRP A 327 -0.18 -16.84 -0.10
C TRP A 327 1.01 -16.54 0.80
N GLN A 328 1.08 -17.20 1.94
CA GLN A 328 2.08 -16.95 2.97
C GLN A 328 3.05 -18.14 3.10
N ASP A 329 4.29 -17.84 3.49
CA ASP A 329 5.22 -18.85 3.99
C ASP A 329 4.74 -19.39 5.35
N ASP A 330 5.29 -20.53 5.80
CA ASP A 330 4.99 -21.23 7.06
C ASP A 330 5.27 -20.39 8.34
N GLY A 331 5.00 -19.09 8.28
CA GLY A 331 5.32 -18.16 9.35
C GLY A 331 4.33 -18.17 10.51
N THR A 332 4.78 -17.56 11.62
CA THR A 332 4.04 -17.36 12.87
C THR A 332 2.68 -16.66 12.68
N ALA A 333 2.55 -15.81 11.67
CA ALA A 333 1.31 -15.07 11.39
C ALA A 333 0.15 -16.02 11.01
N TRP A 334 0.42 -17.01 10.15
CA TRP A 334 -0.58 -18.01 9.76
C TRP A 334 -1.04 -18.86 10.95
N SER A 335 -0.11 -19.36 11.77
CA SER A 335 -0.44 -20.18 12.93
C SER A 335 -1.23 -19.41 13.99
N MET A 336 -0.89 -18.14 14.21
CA MET A 336 -1.63 -17.25 15.12
C MET A 336 -3.05 -16.98 14.63
N PHE A 337 -3.22 -16.71 13.34
CA PHE A 337 -4.52 -16.48 12.74
C PHE A 337 -5.40 -17.72 12.78
N SER A 338 -4.87 -18.89 12.39
CA SER A 338 -5.59 -20.15 12.41
C SER A 338 -6.06 -20.53 13.82
N SER A 339 -5.18 -20.36 14.82
CA SER A 339 -5.52 -20.61 16.22
C SER A 339 -6.59 -19.64 16.74
N ALA A 340 -6.45 -18.33 16.43
CA ALA A 340 -7.40 -17.33 16.88
C ALA A 340 -8.76 -17.47 16.17
N ARG A 341 -8.80 -17.85 14.89
CA ARG A 341 -10.03 -18.17 14.17
C ARG A 341 -10.73 -19.37 14.81
N GLY A 342 -9.99 -20.45 15.11
CA GLY A 342 -10.55 -21.62 15.79
C GLY A 342 -11.25 -21.29 17.11
N VAL A 343 -10.69 -20.35 17.90
CA VAL A 343 -11.31 -19.88 19.14
C VAL A 343 -12.60 -19.08 18.86
N ILE A 344 -12.64 -18.28 17.79
CA ILE A 344 -13.78 -17.40 17.45
C ILE A 344 -14.92 -18.17 16.78
N THR A 345 -14.60 -19.10 15.87
CA THR A 345 -15.58 -19.79 15.02
C THR A 345 -15.94 -21.19 15.51
N GLY A 346 -15.13 -21.79 16.40
CA GLY A 346 -15.25 -23.20 16.78
C GLY A 346 -14.74 -24.16 15.72
N GLU A 347 -14.21 -23.69 14.59
CA GLU A 347 -13.68 -24.51 13.50
C GLU A 347 -12.20 -24.83 13.73
N SER A 348 -11.82 -26.10 13.69
CA SER A 348 -10.46 -26.57 14.03
C SER A 348 -9.40 -26.26 12.97
N SER A 349 -9.77 -25.85 11.76
CA SER A 349 -8.81 -25.54 10.68
C SER A 349 -9.40 -24.63 9.61
N LEU A 350 -8.55 -23.77 9.03
CA LEU A 350 -8.83 -23.13 7.72
C LEU A 350 -8.86 -24.21 6.64
N PRO A 351 -9.65 -24.03 5.56
CA PRO A 351 -9.55 -24.93 4.41
C PRO A 351 -8.10 -24.96 3.95
N VAL A 352 -7.52 -26.15 3.92
CA VAL A 352 -6.16 -26.37 3.38
C VAL A 352 -6.30 -26.37 1.87
N LEU A 353 -6.21 -25.18 1.27
CA LEU A 353 -6.06 -25.08 -0.17
C LEU A 353 -4.62 -25.50 -0.49
N GLN A 354 -4.47 -26.65 -1.13
CA GLN A 354 -3.20 -27.01 -1.73
C GLN A 354 -3.04 -26.16 -3.00
N ASN A 355 -1.89 -25.50 -3.13
CA ASN A 355 -1.48 -24.87 -4.37
C ASN A 355 -1.45 -25.98 -5.44
N GLY A 356 -2.51 -26.07 -6.24
CA GLY A 356 -2.44 -26.83 -7.47
C GLY A 356 -1.34 -26.17 -8.29
N SER A 357 -0.27 -26.90 -8.59
CA SER A 357 0.85 -26.46 -9.40
C SER A 357 0.30 -25.81 -10.68
N HIS A 358 0.14 -24.49 -10.67
CA HIS A 358 -0.06 -23.72 -11.88
C HIS A 358 1.26 -23.76 -12.64
N ASP A 359 1.37 -24.75 -13.49
CA ASP A 359 2.45 -24.90 -14.46
C ASP A 359 2.26 -23.78 -15.50
N VAL A 360 2.97 -22.67 -15.28
CA VAL A 360 3.00 -21.51 -16.19
C VAL A 360 3.63 -21.86 -17.54
N SER A 361 4.10 -23.13 -17.70
CA SER A 361 4.77 -23.59 -18.93
C SER A 361 3.83 -23.97 -20.09
N LYS A 362 2.48 -23.86 -19.95
CA LYS A 362 1.53 -24.31 -21.00
C LYS A 362 0.81 -23.19 -21.75
N ALA A 363 1.27 -21.95 -21.67
CA ALA A 363 0.67 -20.83 -22.43
C ALA A 363 1.47 -20.42 -23.68
N SER A 364 2.36 -21.25 -24.19
CA SER A 364 3.06 -20.97 -25.45
C SER A 364 3.09 -22.18 -26.37
N SER A 365 1.94 -22.57 -26.90
CA SER A 365 1.83 -23.29 -28.18
C SER A 365 0.37 -23.49 -28.57
N THR A 366 -0.20 -22.52 -29.27
CA THR A 366 -1.18 -22.73 -30.35
C THR A 366 -1.30 -21.43 -31.14
N GLU A 367 -0.71 -21.47 -32.32
CA GLU A 367 -0.94 -20.75 -33.60
C GLU A 367 -1.33 -19.26 -33.59
#